data_de98c75e13b8324ef0ab230f226d28b7
#
_entry.id   de98c75e13b8324ef0ab230f226d28b7
#
_cell.length_a   1.000
_cell.length_b   1.000
_cell.length_c   1.000
_cell.angle_alpha   90.00
_cell.angle_beta   90.00
_cell.angle_gamma   90.00
#
_symmetry.space_group_name_H-M   'P 1'
#
loop_
_entity.id
_entity.type
_entity.pdbx_description
1 polymer ?
#
loop_
_entity_poly.entity_id
_entity_poly.type
_entity_poly.pdbx_seq_one_letter_code
_entity_poly.pdbx_strand_id
1 'polypeptide(L)'
;GDDRSLDFTADWAFRLGDDTAAARLDYNDADWRKLNLPHDWAVEGEFSRDNPSGTGGGALPGGIGWYRKTFIADKVDEGKRYRIDFDGVYMNSTVYINGHELGTRPYGYISFSYDLTPYIKWGEKNVIAVRVDNAEQPNSRWYSGCGIYRNVWLTKLNPVHVAQWGTYVTAEEVSKNSARLKIRTSLQYDVEMQTEDSVQQADGTYVVFDSEIIPLIDVVLQSRLVDADGHVVGEAVSEAQLMPVAPAEMEQEIELKNPNLWSIDAPYMYKVESILKNKETGEVLDRYYTPTGIRTFRFDAQKGFI
;
A
#
# COMPACT_ATOMS: atom_id res chain seq x y z
N GLY A 1 0.52 8.38 0.92
CA GLY A 1 0.83 7.20 0.11
C GLY A 1 2.30 6.85 0.17
N ASP A 2 2.66 5.70 -0.31
CA ASP A 2 4.04 5.26 -0.46
C ASP A 2 4.66 5.95 -1.69
N ASP A 3 5.88 6.49 -1.59
CA ASP A 3 6.55 7.20 -2.71
C ASP A 3 6.85 6.29 -3.92
N ARG A 4 6.78 4.98 -3.73
CA ARG A 4 6.91 3.96 -4.78
C ARG A 4 5.60 3.68 -5.51
N SER A 5 4.52 4.34 -5.11
CA SER A 5 3.17 4.13 -5.60
C SER A 5 2.87 5.04 -6.77
N LEU A 6 2.23 4.47 -7.79
CA LEU A 6 1.70 5.18 -8.94
C LEU A 6 0.21 5.41 -8.74
N ASP A 7 -0.28 6.57 -9.15
CA ASP A 7 -1.70 6.87 -9.18
C ASP A 7 -2.42 5.91 -10.15
N PHE A 8 -3.41 5.21 -9.64
CA PHE A 8 -4.17 4.19 -10.38
C PHE A 8 -5.66 4.53 -10.40
N THR A 9 -5.99 5.83 -10.33
CA THR A 9 -7.38 6.34 -10.22
C THR A 9 -8.06 6.61 -11.55
N ALA A 10 -7.31 6.70 -12.66
CA ALA A 10 -7.87 7.04 -13.96
C ALA A 10 -8.42 5.82 -14.72
N ASP A 11 -9.40 6.06 -15.58
CA ASP A 11 -9.93 5.12 -16.59
C ASP A 11 -10.43 3.79 -15.99
N TRP A 12 -11.28 3.88 -14.98
CA TRP A 12 -12.03 2.74 -14.49
C TRP A 12 -13.33 2.57 -15.25
N ALA A 13 -13.73 1.33 -15.51
CA ALA A 13 -15.06 0.98 -15.98
C ALA A 13 -15.96 0.66 -14.79
N PHE A 14 -17.18 1.15 -14.80
CA PHE A 14 -18.15 0.99 -13.72
C PHE A 14 -19.52 0.57 -14.24
N ARG A 15 -20.20 -0.32 -13.49
CA ARG A 15 -21.57 -0.72 -13.73
C ARG A 15 -22.28 -1.10 -12.43
N LEU A 16 -23.48 -0.60 -12.23
CA LEU A 16 -24.40 -1.09 -11.20
C LEU A 16 -25.01 -2.43 -11.63
N GLY A 17 -25.17 -3.33 -10.67
CA GLY A 17 -25.66 -4.68 -10.87
C GLY A 17 -24.62 -5.72 -10.54
N ASP A 18 -25.07 -6.94 -10.29
CA ASP A 18 -24.18 -8.04 -9.97
C ASP A 18 -24.06 -9.02 -11.14
N ASP A 19 -22.87 -9.13 -11.64
CA ASP A 19 -22.47 -10.11 -12.65
C ASP A 19 -21.12 -10.66 -12.27
N THR A 20 -21.08 -11.84 -11.68
CA THR A 20 -19.83 -12.45 -11.18
C THR A 20 -18.83 -12.77 -12.28
N ALA A 21 -19.26 -12.88 -13.54
CA ALA A 21 -18.37 -13.02 -14.68
C ALA A 21 -17.48 -11.78 -14.89
N ALA A 22 -17.86 -10.63 -14.33
CA ALA A 22 -17.08 -9.40 -14.40
C ALA A 22 -15.72 -9.47 -13.68
N ALA A 23 -15.48 -10.47 -12.86
CA ALA A 23 -14.17 -10.74 -12.27
C ALA A 23 -13.15 -11.23 -13.31
N ARG A 24 -13.58 -11.80 -14.41
CA ARG A 24 -12.74 -12.51 -15.39
C ARG A 24 -11.98 -11.53 -16.30
N LEU A 25 -10.77 -11.93 -16.67
CA LEU A 25 -9.94 -11.17 -17.61
C LEU A 25 -10.60 -11.00 -18.99
N ASP A 26 -11.28 -12.03 -19.48
CA ASP A 26 -11.93 -12.07 -20.81
C ASP A 26 -13.31 -11.44 -20.87
N TYR A 27 -13.80 -10.87 -19.75
CA TYR A 27 -15.08 -10.18 -19.71
C TYR A 27 -15.05 -8.90 -20.55
N ASN A 28 -16.10 -8.69 -21.35
CA ASN A 28 -16.22 -7.48 -22.17
C ASN A 28 -16.96 -6.37 -21.41
N ASP A 29 -16.23 -5.34 -21.01
CA ASP A 29 -16.75 -4.16 -20.32
C ASP A 29 -16.85 -2.90 -21.22
N ALA A 30 -16.83 -3.08 -22.53
CA ALA A 30 -16.77 -1.97 -23.48
C ALA A 30 -17.97 -1.01 -23.40
N ASP A 31 -19.13 -1.51 -22.97
CA ASP A 31 -20.36 -0.73 -22.78
C ASP A 31 -20.54 -0.18 -21.34
N TRP A 32 -19.56 -0.44 -20.46
CA TRP A 32 -19.58 0.12 -19.12
C TRP A 32 -19.24 1.61 -19.13
N ARG A 33 -19.78 2.33 -18.16
CA ARG A 33 -19.43 3.73 -17.95
C ARG A 33 -17.96 3.87 -17.57
N LYS A 34 -17.25 4.78 -18.24
CA LYS A 34 -15.87 5.15 -17.91
C LYS A 34 -15.87 6.30 -16.91
N LEU A 35 -15.07 6.16 -15.86
CA LEU A 35 -14.92 7.17 -14.82
C LEU A 35 -13.54 7.14 -14.18
N ASN A 36 -13.23 8.20 -13.47
CA ASN A 36 -12.05 8.27 -12.61
C ASN A 36 -12.48 8.16 -11.15
N LEU A 37 -11.61 7.58 -10.32
CA LEU A 37 -11.80 7.54 -8.88
C LEU A 37 -11.33 8.86 -8.23
N PRO A 38 -11.85 9.27 -7.10
CA PRO A 38 -12.88 8.60 -6.30
C PRO A 38 -14.28 8.66 -6.93
N HIS A 39 -15.10 7.69 -6.59
CA HIS A 39 -16.47 7.58 -7.08
C HIS A 39 -17.40 7.10 -5.98
N ASP A 40 -18.59 7.70 -5.94
CA ASP A 40 -19.65 7.35 -5.00
C ASP A 40 -20.98 7.38 -5.74
N TRP A 41 -21.58 6.20 -6.02
CA TRP A 41 -22.84 6.16 -6.76
C TRP A 41 -24.07 6.56 -5.94
N ALA A 42 -23.95 6.60 -4.60
CA ALA A 42 -25.04 7.06 -3.76
C ALA A 42 -25.32 8.56 -3.96
N VAL A 43 -24.28 9.37 -4.15
CA VAL A 43 -24.40 10.81 -4.45
C VAL A 43 -25.08 11.03 -5.79
N GLU A 44 -24.76 10.21 -6.78
CA GLU A 44 -25.33 10.33 -8.14
C GLU A 44 -26.83 10.04 -8.15
N GLY A 45 -27.32 9.12 -7.29
CA GLY A 45 -28.74 8.79 -7.19
C GLY A 45 -29.60 9.91 -6.60
N GLU A 46 -29.04 10.77 -5.75
CA GLU A 46 -29.76 11.90 -5.16
C GLU A 46 -30.03 13.02 -6.16
N PHE A 47 -29.20 13.15 -7.19
CA PHE A 47 -29.31 14.21 -8.19
C PHE A 47 -30.13 13.84 -9.43
N SER A 48 -30.43 12.57 -9.66
CA SER A 48 -31.29 12.16 -10.78
C SER A 48 -32.77 12.24 -10.40
N ARG A 49 -33.37 13.42 -10.56
CA ARG A 49 -34.82 13.63 -10.42
C ARG A 49 -35.67 12.87 -11.45
N ASP A 50 -35.03 12.23 -12.40
CA ASP A 50 -35.66 11.52 -13.52
C ASP A 50 -35.52 10.00 -13.42
N ASN A 51 -35.29 9.46 -12.26
CA ASN A 51 -35.31 8.01 -12.07
C ASN A 51 -36.75 7.51 -12.11
N PRO A 52 -37.16 6.65 -13.08
CA PRO A 52 -38.57 6.22 -13.22
C PRO A 52 -39.13 5.38 -12.06
N SER A 53 -38.34 5.07 -11.06
CA SER A 53 -38.82 4.51 -9.79
C SER A 53 -39.31 5.58 -8.81
N GLY A 54 -39.88 6.68 -9.32
CA GLY A 54 -40.41 7.81 -8.57
C GLY A 54 -41.55 7.47 -7.64
N THR A 55 -41.29 6.75 -6.59
CA THR A 55 -42.09 6.74 -5.38
C THR A 55 -41.27 7.31 -4.26
N GLY A 56 -41.69 8.48 -3.83
CA GLY A 56 -41.05 9.25 -2.80
C GLY A 56 -40.77 8.47 -1.53
N GLY A 57 -39.54 8.49 -1.17
CA GLY A 57 -39.02 7.90 0.04
C GLY A 57 -37.57 7.57 -0.17
N GLY A 58 -36.68 8.49 0.15
CA GLY A 58 -35.23 8.44 0.09
C GLY A 58 -34.53 7.13 0.43
N ALA A 59 -34.84 6.08 -0.28
CA ALA A 59 -34.00 4.90 -0.30
C ALA A 59 -32.78 5.26 -1.15
N LEU A 60 -31.69 5.51 -0.51
CA LEU A 60 -30.37 5.51 -1.13
C LEU A 60 -30.28 4.26 -2.01
N PRO A 61 -29.78 4.35 -3.26
CA PRO A 61 -29.57 3.20 -4.09
C PRO A 61 -28.50 2.32 -3.46
N GLY A 62 -28.93 1.46 -2.52
CA GLY A 62 -28.13 0.32 -2.15
C GLY A 62 -27.93 -0.54 -3.38
N GLY A 63 -27.09 -1.53 -3.30
CA GLY A 63 -26.89 -2.47 -4.38
C GLY A 63 -25.44 -2.86 -4.53
N ILE A 64 -25.19 -3.53 -5.63
CA ILE A 64 -23.89 -4.04 -5.97
C ILE A 64 -23.36 -3.24 -7.15
N GLY A 65 -22.11 -2.77 -7.03
CA GLY A 65 -21.38 -2.12 -8.11
C GLY A 65 -20.10 -2.85 -8.43
N TRP A 66 -19.74 -2.87 -9.69
CA TRP A 66 -18.50 -3.44 -10.17
C TRP A 66 -17.63 -2.37 -10.82
N TYR A 67 -16.35 -2.42 -10.47
CA TYR A 67 -15.29 -1.59 -11.05
C TYR A 67 -14.28 -2.49 -11.73
N ARG A 68 -13.82 -2.10 -12.91
CA ARG A 68 -12.80 -2.82 -13.66
C ARG A 68 -11.76 -1.86 -14.18
N LYS A 69 -10.49 -2.19 -14.02
CA LYS A 69 -9.39 -1.47 -14.63
C LYS A 69 -8.46 -2.43 -15.35
N THR A 70 -8.25 -2.14 -16.61
CA THR A 70 -7.30 -2.84 -17.46
C THR A 70 -5.96 -2.12 -17.47
N PHE A 71 -4.88 -2.84 -17.38
CA PHE A 71 -3.53 -2.30 -17.46
C PHE A 71 -2.57 -3.29 -18.08
N ILE A 72 -1.47 -2.77 -18.62
CA ILE A 72 -0.36 -3.58 -19.13
C ILE A 72 0.71 -3.62 -18.05
N ALA A 73 1.11 -4.82 -17.62
CA ALA A 73 2.27 -5.01 -16.76
C ALA A 73 3.52 -5.09 -17.66
N ASP A 74 4.38 -4.08 -17.59
CA ASP A 74 5.56 -4.01 -18.44
C ASP A 74 6.48 -5.21 -18.17
N LYS A 75 6.94 -5.85 -19.24
CA LYS A 75 7.82 -7.01 -19.15
C LYS A 75 9.16 -6.71 -18.48
N VAL A 76 9.63 -5.46 -18.53
CA VAL A 76 10.84 -5.04 -17.81
C VAL A 76 10.68 -5.11 -16.30
N ASP A 77 9.46 -5.12 -15.80
CA ASP A 77 9.13 -5.24 -14.39
C ASP A 77 9.01 -6.70 -13.91
N GLU A 78 9.17 -7.67 -14.82
CA GLU A 78 9.20 -9.08 -14.45
C GLU A 78 10.31 -9.32 -13.43
N GLY A 79 9.93 -9.91 -12.29
CA GLY A 79 10.81 -10.03 -11.12
C GLY A 79 10.57 -8.97 -10.05
N LYS A 80 9.85 -7.89 -10.33
CA LYS A 80 9.35 -6.97 -9.32
C LYS A 80 8.10 -7.49 -8.62
N ARG A 81 7.79 -6.90 -7.48
CA ARG A 81 6.56 -7.14 -6.73
C ARG A 81 5.55 -6.04 -7.06
N TYR A 82 4.34 -6.42 -7.44
CA TYR A 82 3.24 -5.49 -7.67
C TYR A 82 2.23 -5.60 -6.54
N ARG A 83 1.87 -4.48 -5.95
CA ARG A 83 0.88 -4.37 -4.90
C ARG A 83 -0.17 -3.34 -5.29
N ILE A 84 -1.44 -3.65 -5.04
CA ILE A 84 -2.52 -2.66 -5.17
C ILE A 84 -2.92 -2.17 -3.77
N ASP A 85 -3.01 -0.85 -3.62
CA ASP A 85 -3.36 -0.18 -2.37
C ASP A 85 -4.65 0.60 -2.55
N PHE A 86 -5.63 0.33 -1.69
CA PHE A 86 -6.89 1.06 -1.63
C PHE A 86 -6.90 1.94 -0.37
N ASP A 87 -7.12 3.25 -0.54
CA ASP A 87 -7.24 4.17 0.58
C ASP A 87 -8.61 4.09 1.25
N GLY A 88 -9.63 3.66 0.52
CA GLY A 88 -10.96 3.44 1.08
C GLY A 88 -11.97 2.92 0.06
N VAL A 89 -12.69 1.89 0.45
CA VAL A 89 -13.82 1.33 -0.30
C VAL A 89 -14.98 1.12 0.68
N TYR A 90 -16.15 1.57 0.32
CA TYR A 90 -17.37 1.37 1.11
C TYR A 90 -18.36 0.53 0.31
N MET A 91 -18.85 -0.57 0.83
CA MET A 91 -18.37 -1.48 1.88
C MET A 91 -18.42 -2.90 1.32
N ASN A 92 -18.08 -3.96 2.06
CA ASN A 92 -18.04 -5.34 1.54
C ASN A 92 -17.42 -5.44 0.16
N SER A 93 -16.17 -5.07 0.06
CA SER A 93 -15.44 -5.11 -1.21
C SER A 93 -14.72 -6.44 -1.38
N THR A 94 -14.84 -7.01 -2.56
CA THR A 94 -14.06 -8.17 -3.00
C THR A 94 -13.22 -7.77 -4.20
N VAL A 95 -11.91 -8.03 -4.13
CA VAL A 95 -10.95 -7.64 -5.16
C VAL A 95 -10.45 -8.87 -5.88
N TYR A 96 -10.38 -8.77 -7.20
CA TYR A 96 -9.92 -9.82 -8.10
C TYR A 96 -8.79 -9.30 -9.01
N ILE A 97 -7.84 -10.15 -9.27
CA ILE A 97 -6.83 -9.97 -10.32
C ILE A 97 -6.95 -11.09 -11.36
N ASN A 98 -7.21 -10.76 -12.59
CA ASN A 98 -7.34 -11.74 -13.68
C ASN A 98 -8.27 -12.91 -13.36
N GLY A 99 -9.36 -12.65 -12.63
CA GLY A 99 -10.31 -13.65 -12.18
C GLY A 99 -9.99 -14.34 -10.85
N HIS A 100 -8.82 -14.11 -10.28
CA HIS A 100 -8.43 -14.65 -8.97
C HIS A 100 -8.90 -13.74 -7.84
N GLU A 101 -9.63 -14.27 -6.89
CA GLU A 101 -10.04 -13.55 -5.70
C GLU A 101 -8.85 -13.31 -4.77
N LEU A 102 -8.58 -12.05 -4.45
CA LEU A 102 -7.52 -11.66 -3.52
C LEU A 102 -8.01 -11.59 -2.08
N GLY A 103 -9.26 -11.23 -1.88
CA GLY A 103 -9.88 -11.16 -0.57
C GLY A 103 -11.11 -10.30 -0.52
N THR A 104 -11.81 -10.37 0.60
CA THR A 104 -12.99 -9.57 0.90
C THR A 104 -12.77 -8.75 2.17
N ARG A 105 -13.12 -7.47 2.11
CA ARG A 105 -13.10 -6.56 3.26
C ARG A 105 -14.52 -6.16 3.62
N PRO A 106 -15.05 -6.59 4.79
CA PRO A 106 -16.44 -6.37 5.15
C PRO A 106 -16.76 -4.94 5.62
N TYR A 107 -15.75 -4.17 6.02
CA TYR A 107 -15.92 -2.82 6.57
C TYR A 107 -15.20 -1.78 5.74
N GLY A 108 -15.89 -0.68 5.43
CA GLY A 108 -15.30 0.50 4.81
C GLY A 108 -14.37 1.29 5.76
N TYR A 109 -13.73 2.32 5.25
CA TYR A 109 -12.87 3.28 5.97
C TYR A 109 -11.46 2.81 6.33
N ILE A 110 -11.05 1.60 5.99
CA ILE A 110 -9.71 1.09 6.28
C ILE A 110 -8.92 0.99 4.98
N SER A 111 -7.71 1.53 4.98
CA SER A 111 -6.75 1.29 3.91
C SER A 111 -6.32 -0.16 3.92
N PHE A 112 -6.25 -0.78 2.76
CA PHE A 112 -5.84 -2.17 2.62
C PHE A 112 -5.07 -2.40 1.32
N SER A 113 -4.30 -3.46 1.30
CA SER A 113 -3.41 -3.78 0.18
C SER A 113 -3.48 -5.26 -0.17
N TYR A 114 -3.26 -5.57 -1.44
CA TYR A 114 -3.11 -6.94 -1.93
C TYR A 114 -1.87 -7.07 -2.81
N ASP A 115 -1.17 -8.20 -2.66
CA ASP A 115 -0.09 -8.59 -3.58
C ASP A 115 -0.69 -9.15 -4.87
N LEU A 116 -0.32 -8.55 -6.00
CA LEU A 116 -0.77 -8.96 -7.32
C LEU A 116 0.21 -9.92 -8.00
N THR A 117 1.43 -9.97 -7.54
CA THR A 117 2.58 -10.54 -8.26
C THR A 117 2.36 -11.98 -8.74
N PRO A 118 1.80 -12.91 -7.93
CA PRO A 118 1.62 -14.29 -8.38
C PRO A 118 0.71 -14.46 -9.60
N TYR A 119 -0.15 -13.46 -9.87
CA TYR A 119 -1.21 -13.52 -10.87
C TYR A 119 -0.97 -12.62 -12.07
N ILE A 120 0.11 -11.84 -12.04
CA ILE A 120 0.44 -10.89 -13.12
C ILE A 120 0.88 -11.63 -14.36
N LYS A 121 0.33 -11.21 -15.50
CA LYS A 121 0.78 -11.60 -16.83
C LYS A 121 1.71 -10.54 -17.38
N TRP A 122 3.00 -10.83 -17.39
CA TRP A 122 4.01 -9.85 -17.78
C TRP A 122 4.01 -9.62 -19.30
N GLY A 123 4.03 -8.34 -19.68
CA GLY A 123 3.97 -7.90 -21.08
C GLY A 123 2.57 -8.01 -21.70
N GLU A 124 1.57 -8.36 -20.92
CA GLU A 124 0.22 -8.59 -21.39
C GLU A 124 -0.80 -7.73 -20.64
N LYS A 125 -2.04 -7.79 -21.10
CA LYS A 125 -3.19 -7.17 -20.44
C LYS A 125 -3.52 -7.88 -19.14
N ASN A 126 -3.73 -7.13 -18.09
CA ASN A 126 -4.23 -7.56 -16.79
C ASN A 126 -5.47 -6.75 -16.42
N VAL A 127 -6.32 -7.31 -15.57
CA VAL A 127 -7.54 -6.65 -15.09
C VAL A 127 -7.65 -6.77 -13.58
N ILE A 128 -7.82 -5.62 -12.93
CA ILE A 128 -8.30 -5.54 -11.54
C ILE A 128 -9.81 -5.38 -11.61
N ALA A 129 -10.55 -6.21 -10.90
CA ALA A 129 -11.99 -6.08 -10.71
C ALA A 129 -12.30 -5.94 -9.22
N VAL A 130 -13.21 -5.02 -8.90
CA VAL A 130 -13.65 -4.78 -7.52
C VAL A 130 -15.18 -4.85 -7.48
N ARG A 131 -15.68 -5.79 -6.69
CA ARG A 131 -17.10 -5.91 -6.39
C ARG A 131 -17.38 -5.20 -5.07
N VAL A 132 -18.26 -4.23 -5.06
CA VAL A 132 -18.68 -3.51 -3.86
C VAL A 132 -20.14 -3.80 -3.60
N ASP A 133 -20.42 -4.42 -2.45
CA ASP A 133 -21.76 -4.80 -2.05
C ASP A 133 -22.27 -3.91 -0.91
N ASN A 134 -23.22 -3.05 -1.25
CA ASN A 134 -23.93 -2.18 -0.31
C ASN A 134 -25.40 -2.58 -0.13
N ALA A 135 -25.80 -3.77 -0.59
CA ALA A 135 -27.20 -4.21 -0.56
C ALA A 135 -27.76 -4.38 0.85
N GLU A 136 -26.89 -4.66 1.82
CA GLU A 136 -27.24 -4.90 3.22
C GLU A 136 -26.87 -3.73 4.14
N GLN A 137 -27.11 -2.49 3.71
CA GLN A 137 -26.88 -1.37 4.61
C GLN A 137 -27.86 -1.42 5.78
N PRO A 138 -27.37 -1.43 7.05
CA PRO A 138 -28.23 -1.15 8.16
C PRO A 138 -28.81 0.26 8.00
N ASN A 139 -30.08 0.44 8.38
CA ASN A 139 -30.79 1.72 8.41
C ASN A 139 -30.07 2.71 9.35
N SER A 140 -28.88 3.12 9.04
CA SER A 140 -28.20 4.17 9.78
C SER A 140 -28.58 5.52 9.16
N ARG A 141 -28.99 6.44 10.01
CA ARG A 141 -29.34 7.82 9.63
C ARG A 141 -28.12 8.62 9.11
N TRP A 142 -26.98 8.02 9.07
CA TRP A 142 -25.73 8.65 8.65
C TRP A 142 -25.42 8.26 7.22
N TYR A 143 -25.15 9.27 6.41
CA TYR A 143 -24.71 9.07 5.05
C TYR A 143 -23.40 8.26 5.04
N SER A 144 -23.46 7.11 4.43
CA SER A 144 -22.31 6.30 4.14
C SER A 144 -22.21 6.13 2.63
N GLY A 145 -21.07 6.43 2.06
CA GLY A 145 -20.82 6.36 0.63
C GLY A 145 -20.99 4.95 0.05
N CYS A 146 -21.07 4.88 -1.26
CA CYS A 146 -21.13 3.61 -2.00
C CYS A 146 -20.04 3.61 -3.08
N GLY A 147 -19.09 2.71 -2.99
CA GLY A 147 -18.07 2.55 -4.01
C GLY A 147 -16.65 2.81 -3.54
N ILE A 148 -15.76 2.98 -4.50
CA ILE A 148 -14.36 3.34 -4.25
C ILE A 148 -14.29 4.86 -4.11
N TYR A 149 -14.36 5.34 -2.89
CA TYR A 149 -14.52 6.78 -2.60
C TYR A 149 -13.19 7.49 -2.29
N ARG A 150 -12.06 6.77 -2.33
CA ARG A 150 -10.70 7.31 -2.19
C ARG A 150 -9.78 6.79 -3.28
N ASN A 151 -8.54 7.20 -3.22
CA ASN A 151 -7.56 6.86 -4.23
C ASN A 151 -7.16 5.38 -4.21
N VAL A 152 -6.73 4.91 -5.38
CA VAL A 152 -6.13 3.59 -5.57
C VAL A 152 -4.73 3.78 -6.15
N TRP A 153 -3.79 3.00 -5.64
CA TRP A 153 -2.39 3.08 -6.00
C TRP A 153 -1.87 1.72 -6.46
N LEU A 154 -1.04 1.73 -7.49
CA LEU A 154 -0.24 0.58 -7.88
C LEU A 154 1.19 0.80 -7.41
N THR A 155 1.66 -0.06 -6.51
CA THR A 155 3.01 0.03 -5.95
C THR A 155 3.89 -1.06 -6.57
N LYS A 156 5.01 -0.63 -7.15
CA LYS A 156 6.01 -1.52 -7.77
C LYS A 156 7.24 -1.56 -6.88
N LEU A 157 7.62 -2.74 -6.42
CA LEU A 157 8.70 -2.94 -5.47
C LEU A 157 9.75 -3.88 -6.03
N ASN A 158 11.03 -3.62 -5.72
CA ASN A 158 12.04 -4.65 -5.83
C ASN A 158 11.73 -5.77 -4.81
N PRO A 159 12.03 -7.05 -5.07
CA PRO A 159 11.87 -8.10 -4.07
C PRO A 159 12.54 -7.78 -2.74
N VAL A 160 13.69 -7.13 -2.79
CA VAL A 160 14.40 -6.59 -1.61
C VAL A 160 14.08 -5.12 -1.48
N HIS A 161 13.33 -4.77 -0.44
CA HIS A 161 12.84 -3.40 -0.26
C HIS A 161 12.63 -3.05 1.22
N VAL A 162 12.46 -1.74 1.48
CA VAL A 162 12.05 -1.22 2.78
C VAL A 162 10.57 -1.47 2.97
N ALA A 163 10.19 -2.04 4.12
CA ALA A 163 8.79 -2.30 4.44
C ALA A 163 7.99 -0.99 4.52
N GLN A 164 6.78 -1.01 3.99
CA GLN A 164 5.86 0.12 4.13
C GLN A 164 5.57 0.35 5.62
N TRP A 165 5.67 1.63 6.06
CA TRP A 165 5.53 2.04 7.46
C TRP A 165 6.48 1.30 8.44
N GLY A 166 7.51 0.67 7.92
CA GLY A 166 8.49 -0.07 8.71
C GLY A 166 9.64 0.78 9.22
N THR A 167 9.60 2.10 9.04
CA THR A 167 10.64 3.01 9.53
C THR A 167 10.12 3.80 10.72
N TYR A 168 10.76 3.62 11.87
CA TYR A 168 10.47 4.32 13.11
C TYR A 168 11.62 5.24 13.45
N VAL A 169 11.30 6.51 13.69
CA VAL A 169 12.27 7.52 14.08
C VAL A 169 11.90 8.06 15.45
N THR A 170 12.81 7.96 16.39
CA THR A 170 12.67 8.54 17.74
C THR A 170 13.80 9.52 17.98
N ALA A 171 13.49 10.65 18.64
CA ALA A 171 14.49 11.64 19.02
C ALA A 171 14.74 11.53 20.53
N GLU A 172 16.02 11.41 20.89
CA GLU A 172 16.45 11.36 22.27
C GLU A 172 17.41 12.51 22.58
N GLU A 173 17.51 12.87 23.87
CA GLU A 173 18.41 13.94 24.33
C GLU A 173 18.26 15.23 23.52
N VAL A 174 17.00 15.61 23.27
CA VAL A 174 16.69 16.75 22.44
C VAL A 174 16.89 18.05 23.18
N SER A 175 17.70 18.95 22.63
CA SER A 175 17.92 20.30 23.09
C SER A 175 17.95 21.27 21.91
N LYS A 176 18.11 22.55 22.18
CA LYS A 176 18.30 23.55 21.12
C LYS A 176 19.57 23.35 20.32
N ASN A 177 20.56 22.66 20.90
CA ASN A 177 21.90 22.52 20.34
C ASN A 177 22.10 21.18 19.64
N SER A 178 21.37 20.15 20.05
CA SER A 178 21.53 18.80 19.49
C SER A 178 20.31 17.92 19.69
N ALA A 179 20.20 16.91 18.87
CA ALA A 179 19.26 15.80 19.01
C ALA A 179 19.93 14.52 18.53
N ARG A 180 19.69 13.42 19.20
CA ARG A 180 20.09 12.10 18.75
C ARG A 180 18.88 11.37 18.21
N LEU A 181 18.92 11.03 16.91
CA LEU A 181 17.86 10.29 16.25
C LEU A 181 18.21 8.83 16.19
N LYS A 182 17.30 7.99 16.67
CA LYS A 182 17.32 6.55 16.48
C LYS A 182 16.36 6.18 15.37
N ILE A 183 16.88 5.46 14.37
CA ILE A 183 16.12 5.03 13.19
C ILE A 183 16.11 3.51 13.19
N ARG A 184 14.89 2.94 13.24
CA ARG A 184 14.67 1.51 13.07
C ARG A 184 13.98 1.31 11.71
N THR A 185 14.63 0.55 10.84
CA THR A 185 14.14 0.27 9.49
C THR A 185 13.93 -1.23 9.32
N SER A 186 12.70 -1.61 8.94
CA SER A 186 12.38 -2.98 8.56
C SER A 186 12.62 -3.20 7.08
N LEU A 187 13.36 -4.24 6.74
CA LEU A 187 13.68 -4.66 5.38
C LEU A 187 12.99 -5.97 5.07
N GLN A 188 12.52 -6.12 3.84
CA GLN A 188 11.87 -7.33 3.35
C GLN A 188 12.60 -7.88 2.14
N TYR A 189 12.63 -9.21 2.06
CA TYR A 189 13.09 -9.96 0.90
C TYR A 189 11.98 -10.93 0.50
N ASP A 190 11.09 -10.46 -0.39
CA ASP A 190 9.95 -11.22 -0.84
C ASP A 190 10.34 -12.13 -1.99
N VAL A 191 10.04 -13.40 -1.84
CA VAL A 191 10.19 -14.41 -2.88
C VAL A 191 8.90 -15.20 -2.99
N GLU A 192 8.57 -15.62 -4.21
CA GLU A 192 7.51 -16.60 -4.41
C GLU A 192 8.05 -17.97 -4.05
N MET A 193 7.49 -18.55 -3.01
CA MET A 193 7.68 -19.97 -2.74
C MET A 193 6.83 -20.72 -3.76
N GLN A 194 7.45 -21.22 -4.79
CA GLN A 194 6.77 -22.16 -5.70
C GLN A 194 6.47 -23.42 -4.90
N THR A 195 5.19 -23.60 -4.57
CA THR A 195 4.70 -24.79 -3.88
C THR A 195 4.41 -25.93 -4.87
N GLU A 196 4.96 -25.89 -6.06
CA GLU A 196 4.51 -26.74 -7.16
C GLU A 196 4.96 -28.19 -7.10
N ASP A 197 5.83 -28.62 -6.23
CA ASP A 197 6.30 -30.00 -6.26
C ASP A 197 6.22 -30.76 -4.93
N SER A 198 5.11 -30.60 -4.19
CA SER A 198 4.81 -31.58 -3.16
C SER A 198 3.91 -32.67 -3.72
N VAL A 199 4.47 -33.84 -4.00
CA VAL A 199 3.67 -35.03 -4.31
C VAL A 199 3.36 -35.76 -3.01
N GLN A 200 2.05 -35.87 -2.71
CA GLN A 200 1.60 -36.68 -1.58
C GLN A 200 1.85 -38.16 -1.95
N GLN A 201 2.65 -38.82 -1.13
CA GLN A 201 2.89 -40.25 -1.28
C GLN A 201 1.69 -41.06 -0.74
N ALA A 202 1.60 -42.32 -1.17
CA ALA A 202 0.52 -43.20 -0.76
C ALA A 202 0.41 -43.45 0.75
N ASP A 203 1.45 -43.14 1.51
CA ASP A 203 1.51 -43.22 2.97
C ASP A 203 1.09 -41.92 3.67
N GLY A 204 0.69 -40.90 2.91
CA GLY A 204 0.29 -39.60 3.44
C GLY A 204 1.46 -38.62 3.68
N THR A 205 2.69 -39.00 3.39
CA THR A 205 3.85 -38.10 3.47
C THR A 205 4.00 -37.26 2.20
N TYR A 206 4.57 -36.07 2.32
CA TYR A 206 4.87 -35.20 1.19
C TYR A 206 6.36 -35.29 0.87
N VAL A 207 6.70 -35.51 -0.39
CA VAL A 207 8.07 -35.35 -0.87
C VAL A 207 8.15 -33.99 -1.56
N VAL A 208 8.97 -33.11 -1.03
CA VAL A 208 9.29 -31.84 -1.67
C VAL A 208 10.46 -32.09 -2.62
N PHE A 209 10.19 -31.96 -3.92
CA PHE A 209 11.24 -32.00 -4.93
C PHE A 209 11.76 -30.58 -5.16
N ASP A 210 13.07 -30.44 -4.99
CA ASP A 210 13.90 -29.32 -5.41
C ASP A 210 13.42 -27.94 -4.97
N SER A 211 13.73 -27.58 -3.71
CA SER A 211 13.73 -26.18 -3.32
C SER A 211 14.86 -25.49 -4.08
N GLU A 212 14.52 -24.58 -5.01
CA GLU A 212 15.49 -23.63 -5.51
C GLU A 212 16.18 -22.99 -4.32
N ILE A 213 17.50 -23.08 -4.27
CA ILE A 213 18.29 -22.42 -3.22
C ILE A 213 18.24 -20.93 -3.55
N ILE A 214 17.35 -20.20 -2.86
CA ILE A 214 17.25 -18.75 -3.00
C ILE A 214 18.46 -18.16 -2.28
N PRO A 215 19.30 -17.36 -2.98
CA PRO A 215 20.51 -16.85 -2.39
C PRO A 215 20.22 -15.81 -1.31
N LEU A 216 21.09 -15.77 -0.29
CA LEU A 216 21.18 -14.64 0.62
C LEU A 216 21.67 -13.40 -0.12
N ILE A 217 21.22 -12.22 0.30
CA ILE A 217 21.62 -10.95 -0.31
C ILE A 217 22.28 -10.07 0.75
N ASP A 218 23.48 -9.59 0.43
CA ASP A 218 24.17 -8.57 1.23
C ASP A 218 23.73 -7.19 0.75
N VAL A 219 23.25 -6.38 1.71
CA VAL A 219 22.73 -5.05 1.43
C VAL A 219 23.42 -3.99 2.27
N VAL A 220 23.40 -2.76 1.77
CA VAL A 220 23.80 -1.54 2.47
C VAL A 220 22.57 -0.67 2.63
N LEU A 221 22.25 -0.30 3.86
CA LEU A 221 21.21 0.68 4.17
C LEU A 221 21.86 2.02 4.51
N GLN A 222 21.62 3.01 3.67
CA GLN A 222 21.98 4.39 3.88
C GLN A 222 20.75 5.17 4.31
N SER A 223 20.77 5.72 5.51
CA SER A 223 19.70 6.58 6.01
C SER A 223 20.21 8.01 6.07
N ARG A 224 19.53 8.90 5.35
CA ARG A 224 19.88 10.31 5.24
C ARG A 224 18.79 11.15 5.88
N LEU A 225 19.19 12.04 6.78
CA LEU A 225 18.27 13.03 7.34
C LEU A 225 18.30 14.27 6.46
N VAL A 226 17.15 14.63 5.91
CA VAL A 226 17.00 15.75 4.98
C VAL A 226 16.13 16.82 5.63
N ASP A 227 16.58 18.07 5.60
CA ASP A 227 15.82 19.19 6.11
C ASP A 227 14.69 19.65 5.16
N ALA A 228 13.91 20.63 5.57
CA ALA A 228 12.79 21.12 4.75
C ALA A 228 13.22 21.78 3.43
N ASP A 229 14.48 22.21 3.32
CA ASP A 229 15.06 22.80 2.11
C ASP A 229 15.72 21.76 1.19
N GLY A 230 15.69 20.49 1.59
CA GLY A 230 16.28 19.40 0.81
C GLY A 230 17.75 19.14 1.08
N HIS A 231 18.35 19.77 2.10
CA HIS A 231 19.75 19.55 2.46
C HIS A 231 19.90 18.33 3.37
N VAL A 232 20.92 17.52 3.09
CA VAL A 232 21.30 16.41 3.96
C VAL A 232 22.02 16.95 5.18
N VAL A 233 21.46 16.74 6.36
CA VAL A 233 21.97 17.25 7.64
C VAL A 233 22.50 16.16 8.54
N GLY A 234 22.37 14.91 8.14
CA GLY A 234 22.91 13.76 8.85
C GLY A 234 22.80 12.49 8.02
N GLU A 235 23.62 11.52 8.35
CA GLU A 235 23.69 10.26 7.61
C GLU A 235 24.17 9.12 8.50
N ALA A 236 23.61 7.93 8.27
CA ALA A 236 24.10 6.68 8.84
C ALA A 236 24.12 5.60 7.75
N VAL A 237 25.14 4.76 7.77
CA VAL A 237 25.29 3.65 6.84
C VAL A 237 25.52 2.36 7.62
N SER A 238 24.76 1.33 7.29
CA SER A 238 24.85 0.00 7.91
C SER A 238 24.73 -1.10 6.88
N GLU A 239 25.25 -2.26 7.18
CA GLU A 239 25.22 -3.43 6.32
C GLU A 239 24.41 -4.56 6.99
N ALA A 240 23.71 -5.34 6.18
CA ALA A 240 23.02 -6.54 6.61
C ALA A 240 23.04 -7.62 5.53
N GLN A 241 22.88 -8.86 5.97
CA GLN A 241 22.59 -9.98 5.08
C GLN A 241 21.11 -10.35 5.23
N LEU A 242 20.38 -10.38 4.14
CA LEU A 242 18.95 -10.69 4.12
C LEU A 242 18.73 -12.14 3.72
N MET A 243 17.83 -12.78 4.45
CA MET A 243 17.31 -14.11 4.15
C MET A 243 15.96 -14.00 3.43
N PRO A 244 15.66 -14.87 2.46
CA PRO A 244 14.35 -14.92 1.84
C PRO A 244 13.23 -15.09 2.87
N VAL A 245 12.12 -14.38 2.70
CA VAL A 245 10.89 -14.37 3.51
C VAL A 245 11.05 -13.97 4.99
N ALA A 246 12.25 -13.77 5.48
CA ALA A 246 12.49 -13.34 6.85
C ALA A 246 12.68 -11.81 6.89
N PRO A 247 11.81 -11.05 7.59
CA PRO A 247 12.04 -9.63 7.78
C PRO A 247 13.29 -9.38 8.64
N ALA A 248 14.05 -8.36 8.31
CA ALA A 248 15.20 -7.91 9.08
C ALA A 248 14.98 -6.49 9.57
N GLU A 249 15.32 -6.22 10.83
CA GLU A 249 15.31 -4.88 11.39
C GLU A 249 16.73 -4.35 11.56
N MET A 250 16.96 -3.11 11.14
CA MET A 250 18.23 -2.41 11.32
C MET A 250 18.03 -1.17 12.16
N GLU A 251 18.91 -1.00 13.16
CA GLU A 251 18.95 0.19 14.00
C GLU A 251 20.15 1.06 13.64
N GLN A 252 19.90 2.35 13.50
CA GLN A 252 20.91 3.35 13.18
C GLN A 252 20.72 4.58 14.07
N GLU A 253 21.79 5.34 14.25
CA GLU A 253 21.76 6.61 14.97
C GLU A 253 22.31 7.73 14.10
N ILE A 254 21.66 8.89 14.18
CA ILE A 254 22.11 10.13 13.55
C ILE A 254 22.12 11.21 14.62
N GLU A 255 23.25 11.87 14.80
CA GLU A 255 23.35 13.06 15.62
C GLU A 255 23.10 14.31 14.78
N LEU A 256 22.16 15.12 15.20
CA LEU A 256 21.80 16.36 14.53
C LEU A 256 22.17 17.55 15.41
N LYS A 257 22.97 18.46 14.85
CA LYS A 257 23.33 19.71 15.49
C LYS A 257 22.32 20.80 15.16
N ASN A 258 21.96 21.61 16.17
CA ASN A 258 21.03 22.73 16.04
C ASN A 258 19.71 22.35 15.35
N PRO A 259 18.97 21.37 15.89
CA PRO A 259 17.73 20.90 15.26
C PRO A 259 16.68 22.01 15.21
N ASN A 260 15.93 22.07 14.12
CA ASN A 260 14.68 22.81 14.06
C ASN A 260 13.58 21.97 14.72
N LEU A 261 13.17 22.40 15.91
CA LEU A 261 12.20 21.66 16.71
C LEU A 261 10.79 21.84 16.16
N TRP A 262 10.02 20.77 16.17
CA TRP A 262 8.61 20.78 15.84
C TRP A 262 7.80 21.37 17.00
N SER A 263 6.86 22.26 16.70
CA SER A 263 5.82 22.71 17.62
C SER A 263 4.49 22.89 16.87
N ILE A 264 3.41 23.02 17.62
CA ILE A 264 2.09 23.26 17.02
C ILE A 264 2.08 24.56 16.22
N ASP A 265 2.78 25.59 16.72
CA ASP A 265 2.86 26.91 16.08
C ASP A 265 3.85 26.93 14.89
N ALA A 266 4.82 26.04 14.90
CA ALA A 266 5.82 25.89 13.84
C ALA A 266 6.11 24.40 13.57
N PRO A 267 5.27 23.73 12.78
CA PRO A 267 5.38 22.30 12.52
C PRO A 267 6.50 21.99 11.52
N TYR A 268 7.75 22.15 11.96
CA TYR A 268 8.90 21.85 11.11
C TYR A 268 9.08 20.34 10.93
N MET A 269 9.23 19.89 9.68
CA MET A 269 9.39 18.48 9.34
C MET A 269 10.71 18.22 8.62
N TYR A 270 11.41 17.20 9.09
CA TYR A 270 12.51 16.55 8.37
C TYR A 270 11.96 15.33 7.62
N LYS A 271 12.78 14.79 6.73
CA LYS A 271 12.56 13.48 6.09
C LYS A 271 13.74 12.58 6.34
N VAL A 272 13.48 11.34 6.67
CA VAL A 272 14.48 10.28 6.60
C VAL A 272 14.36 9.64 5.22
N GLU A 273 15.40 9.75 4.42
CA GLU A 273 15.53 9.04 3.14
C GLU A 273 16.29 7.74 3.38
N SER A 274 15.60 6.63 3.19
CA SER A 274 16.18 5.29 3.28
C SER A 274 16.56 4.81 1.89
N ILE A 275 17.86 4.60 1.65
CA ILE A 275 18.38 4.10 0.38
C ILE A 275 18.96 2.70 0.63
N LEU A 276 18.36 1.71 0.00
CA LEU A 276 18.79 0.33 0.09
C LEU A 276 19.55 -0.07 -1.18
N LYS A 277 20.77 -0.56 -1.01
CA LYS A 277 21.65 -0.93 -2.12
C LYS A 277 22.09 -2.38 -2.01
N ASN A 278 22.28 -3.03 -3.16
CA ASN A 278 23.02 -4.26 -3.23
C ASN A 278 24.49 -3.98 -2.92
N LYS A 279 25.06 -4.64 -1.92
CA LYS A 279 26.44 -4.39 -1.50
C LYS A 279 27.46 -4.75 -2.57
N GLU A 280 27.23 -5.84 -3.33
CA GLU A 280 28.18 -6.32 -4.34
C GLU A 280 28.18 -5.45 -5.59
N THR A 281 27.00 -5.04 -6.06
CA THR A 281 26.84 -4.34 -7.33
C THR A 281 26.74 -2.82 -7.18
N GLY A 282 26.41 -2.32 -5.99
CA GLY A 282 26.10 -0.92 -5.74
C GLY A 282 24.77 -0.44 -6.31
N GLU A 283 23.97 -1.35 -6.89
CA GLU A 283 22.66 -1.04 -7.44
C GLU A 283 21.72 -0.58 -6.33
N VAL A 284 20.98 0.51 -6.58
CA VAL A 284 19.91 0.95 -5.69
C VAL A 284 18.71 0.03 -5.87
N LEU A 285 18.38 -0.69 -4.82
CA LEU A 285 17.25 -1.62 -4.79
C LEU A 285 15.95 -0.92 -4.42
N ASP A 286 16.03 0.06 -3.53
CA ASP A 286 14.85 0.77 -3.04
C ASP A 286 15.19 2.14 -2.46
N ARG A 287 14.21 3.07 -2.50
CA ARG A 287 14.22 4.36 -1.82
C ARG A 287 12.89 4.55 -1.11
N TYR A 288 12.95 4.97 0.13
CA TYR A 288 11.75 5.20 0.93
C TYR A 288 11.92 6.44 1.80
N TYR A 289 10.89 7.27 1.88
CA TYR A 289 10.90 8.52 2.62
C TYR A 289 9.96 8.44 3.83
N THR A 290 10.47 8.86 4.98
CA THR A 290 9.68 8.92 6.21
C THR A 290 9.72 10.33 6.77
N PRO A 291 8.59 11.05 6.82
CA PRO A 291 8.54 12.36 7.45
C PRO A 291 8.71 12.21 8.97
N THR A 292 9.46 13.13 9.58
CA THR A 292 9.69 13.12 11.01
C THR A 292 9.79 14.54 11.57
N GLY A 293 9.11 14.77 12.70
CA GLY A 293 9.22 15.99 13.50
C GLY A 293 10.03 15.71 14.76
N ILE A 294 10.91 16.63 15.14
CA ILE A 294 11.73 16.52 16.34
C ILE A 294 11.09 17.35 17.44
N ARG A 295 10.63 16.69 18.50
CA ARG A 295 9.94 17.33 19.62
C ARG A 295 10.74 17.21 20.90
N THR A 296 10.65 18.24 21.75
CA THR A 296 11.02 18.13 23.15
C THR A 296 9.81 17.71 23.97
N PHE A 297 9.92 16.62 24.71
CA PHE A 297 8.94 16.31 25.75
C PHE A 297 9.46 16.85 27.08
N ARG A 298 8.71 17.80 27.67
CA ARG A 298 8.94 18.25 29.03
C ARG A 298 7.88 17.63 29.93
N PHE A 299 8.33 16.93 30.97
CA PHE A 299 7.46 16.55 32.06
C PHE A 299 7.42 17.69 33.06
N ASP A 300 6.29 18.35 33.21
CA ASP A 300 6.04 19.28 34.30
C ASP A 300 5.24 18.54 35.38
N ALA A 301 5.90 18.27 36.51
CA ALA A 301 5.30 17.56 37.63
C ALA A 301 4.06 18.27 38.22
N GLN A 302 3.88 19.59 37.92
CA GLN A 302 2.73 20.35 38.36
C GLN A 302 1.59 20.43 37.35
N LYS A 303 1.84 20.14 36.08
CA LYS A 303 0.87 20.32 34.99
C LYS A 303 0.59 19.04 34.17
N GLY A 304 1.27 17.95 34.47
CA GLY A 304 1.21 16.74 33.68
C GLY A 304 1.96 16.86 32.36
N PHE A 305 1.69 15.95 31.43
CA PHE A 305 2.27 16.03 30.06
C PHE A 305 1.70 17.23 29.32
N ILE A 306 2.56 18.09 28.81
CA ILE A 306 2.23 19.22 27.91
C ILE A 306 2.62 18.82 26.49
#